data_a44b2e6a4b172530cc69e340ad221f3e
#
_entry.id   a44b2e6a4b172530cc69e340ad221f3e
#
_cell.length_a   1.000
_cell.length_b   1.000
_cell.length_c   1.000
_cell.angle_alpha   90.00
_cell.angle_beta   90.00
_cell.angle_gamma   90.00
#
_symmetry.space_group_name_H-M   'P 1'
#
loop_
_entity.id
_entity.type
_entity.pdbx_description
1 polymer ?
#
loop_
_entity_poly.entity_id
_entity_poly.type
_entity_poly.pdbx_seq_one_letter_code
_entity_poly.pdbx_strand_id
1 'polypeptide(L)'
;MKVSVQFPSSEIFGIKLVNGHATQALFSFANEEPESVGVSFIGGNLWTVPSAGQRPQVLRNLTTTRYNVEIPAGQSESISYSFATELHPQDLKLNLAAVVTDSEGTPYTLQAFNETVSVVEADTSIFDPQM
;
A
#
# COMPACT_ATOMS: atom_id res chain seq x y z
N MET A 1 -8.43 -9.32 -13.49
CA MET A 1 -7.51 -9.69 -12.40
C MET A 1 -8.03 -9.16 -11.08
N LYS A 2 -7.94 -9.96 -10.05
CA LYS A 2 -8.31 -9.53 -8.71
C LYS A 2 -7.06 -9.25 -7.89
N VAL A 3 -7.11 -8.19 -7.09
CA VAL A 3 -6.02 -7.83 -6.21
C VAL A 3 -6.57 -7.57 -4.81
N SER A 4 -5.84 -8.02 -3.79
CA SER A 4 -6.16 -7.72 -2.41
C SER A 4 -4.87 -7.38 -1.66
N VAL A 5 -5.01 -6.65 -0.57
CA VAL A 5 -3.87 -6.19 0.21
C VAL A 5 -4.10 -6.54 1.67
N GLN A 6 -3.07 -7.07 2.31
CA GLN A 6 -3.07 -7.35 3.74
C GLN A 6 -1.89 -6.67 4.39
N PHE A 7 -2.07 -6.30 5.65
CA PHE A 7 -1.01 -5.71 6.45
C PHE A 7 -0.74 -6.64 7.63
N PRO A 8 0.19 -7.59 7.49
CA PRO A 8 0.35 -8.68 8.46
C PRO A 8 0.59 -8.22 9.90
N SER A 9 1.18 -7.05 10.08
CA SER A 9 1.50 -6.55 11.41
C SER A 9 0.44 -5.62 12.00
N SER A 10 -0.68 -5.35 11.32
CA SER A 10 -1.60 -4.29 11.76
C SER A 10 -3.08 -4.63 11.61
N GLU A 11 -3.44 -5.89 11.50
CA GLU A 11 -4.80 -6.24 11.10
C GLU A 11 -5.87 -6.10 12.17
N ILE A 12 -5.53 -6.25 13.43
CA ILE A 12 -6.55 -6.41 14.48
C ILE A 12 -7.17 -5.09 14.90
N PHE A 13 -6.38 -4.05 15.02
CA PHE A 13 -6.83 -2.77 15.56
C PHE A 13 -6.76 -1.64 14.56
N GLY A 14 -6.84 -1.97 13.28
CA GLY A 14 -6.66 -0.99 12.23
C GLY A 14 -5.21 -0.85 11.84
N ILE A 15 -4.97 -0.14 10.75
CA ILE A 15 -3.63 -0.02 10.18
C ILE A 15 -2.94 1.20 10.78
N LYS A 16 -1.77 0.99 11.34
CA LYS A 16 -0.95 2.06 11.90
C LYS A 16 0.37 2.13 11.16
N LEU A 17 0.71 3.33 10.73
CA LEU A 17 1.98 3.59 10.08
C LEU A 17 2.91 4.20 11.13
N VAL A 18 3.92 3.44 11.53
CA VAL A 18 4.84 3.91 12.56
C VAL A 18 5.99 4.66 11.89
N ASN A 19 6.15 5.92 12.24
CA ASN A 19 7.20 6.76 11.66
C ASN A 19 8.58 6.15 11.88
N GLY A 20 9.39 6.17 10.83
CA GLY A 20 10.73 5.62 10.87
C GLY A 20 10.81 4.12 10.71
N HIS A 21 9.69 3.42 10.66
CA HIS A 21 9.66 1.97 10.48
C HIS A 21 8.98 1.63 9.17
N ALA A 22 9.49 0.60 8.51
CA ALA A 22 8.88 0.14 7.28
C ALA A 22 7.56 -0.57 7.57
N THR A 23 6.56 -0.26 6.78
CA THR A 23 5.26 -0.95 6.81
C THR A 23 5.21 -1.88 5.62
N GLN A 24 4.88 -3.13 5.87
CA GLN A 24 4.78 -4.13 4.81
C GLN A 24 3.34 -4.33 4.42
N ALA A 25 3.08 -4.20 3.13
CA ALA A 25 1.80 -4.54 2.53
C ALA A 25 2.01 -5.77 1.65
N LEU A 26 1.18 -6.77 1.85
CA LEU A 26 1.25 -7.99 1.07
C LEU A 26 0.13 -7.95 0.04
N PHE A 27 0.52 -7.83 -1.23
CA PHE A 27 -0.40 -7.80 -2.35
C PHE A 27 -0.61 -9.23 -2.85
N SER A 28 -1.85 -9.62 -2.98
CA SER A 28 -2.22 -10.92 -3.56
C SER A 28 -2.93 -10.67 -4.88
N PHE A 29 -2.37 -11.20 -5.95
CA PHE A 29 -2.93 -11.05 -7.29
C PHE A 29 -3.44 -12.40 -7.77
N ALA A 30 -4.66 -12.41 -8.26
CA ALA A 30 -5.26 -13.61 -8.88
C ALA A 30 -5.57 -13.29 -10.33
N ASN A 31 -4.90 -13.98 -11.24
CA ASN A 31 -5.11 -13.77 -12.66
C ASN A 31 -6.23 -14.68 -13.16
N GLU A 32 -7.39 -14.09 -13.38
CA GLU A 32 -8.55 -14.81 -13.90
C GLU A 32 -8.68 -14.66 -15.41
N GLU A 33 -7.70 -14.04 -16.04
CA GLU A 33 -7.70 -13.83 -17.48
C GLU A 33 -7.19 -15.06 -18.20
N PRO A 34 -7.51 -15.21 -19.50
CA PRO A 34 -7.04 -16.38 -20.28
C PRO A 34 -5.56 -16.31 -20.65
N GLU A 35 -4.89 -15.21 -20.36
CA GLU A 35 -3.49 -15.03 -20.71
C GLU A 35 -2.70 -14.51 -19.54
N SER A 36 -1.37 -14.52 -19.64
CA SER A 36 -0.48 -14.02 -18.60
C SER A 36 -0.63 -12.53 -18.42
N VAL A 37 -0.47 -12.07 -17.18
CA VAL A 37 -0.48 -10.64 -16.83
C VAL A 37 0.77 -10.37 -16.01
N GLY A 38 1.47 -9.27 -16.33
CA GLY A 38 2.67 -8.89 -15.60
C GLY A 38 2.40 -7.78 -14.62
N VAL A 39 2.99 -7.86 -13.43
CA VAL A 39 2.97 -6.77 -12.46
C VAL A 39 4.21 -5.93 -12.68
N SER A 40 4.02 -4.65 -13.01
CA SER A 40 5.12 -3.76 -13.36
C SER A 40 5.54 -2.86 -12.21
N PHE A 41 4.57 -2.22 -11.55
CA PHE A 41 4.85 -1.26 -10.47
C PHE A 41 3.82 -1.38 -9.37
N ILE A 42 4.26 -1.10 -8.14
CA ILE A 42 3.36 -0.91 -7.01
C ILE A 42 3.77 0.39 -6.34
N GLY A 43 2.82 1.22 -6.02
CA GLY A 43 3.04 2.47 -5.35
C GLY A 43 1.76 2.99 -4.75
N GLY A 44 1.79 4.22 -4.28
CA GLY A 44 0.61 4.82 -3.71
C GLY A 44 0.86 6.21 -3.19
N ASN A 45 -0.08 6.69 -2.40
CA ASN A 45 0.03 8.00 -1.79
C ASN A 45 -0.83 8.08 -0.53
N LEU A 46 -0.57 9.12 0.24
CA LEU A 46 -1.31 9.43 1.45
C LEU A 46 -2.06 10.73 1.22
N TRP A 47 -3.34 10.71 1.52
CA TRP A 47 -4.22 11.86 1.36
C TRP A 47 -4.72 12.34 2.72
N THR A 48 -4.98 13.63 2.83
CA THR A 48 -5.65 14.14 4.01
C THR A 48 -7.07 13.59 4.08
N VAL A 49 -7.54 13.34 5.30
CA VAL A 49 -8.92 12.91 5.51
C VAL A 49 -9.83 14.13 5.28
N PRO A 50 -10.88 14.01 4.45
CA PRO A 50 -11.77 15.14 4.21
C PRO A 50 -12.40 15.62 5.50
N SER A 51 -12.44 16.94 5.68
CA SER A 51 -13.15 17.57 6.78
C SER A 51 -14.04 18.66 6.22
N ALA A 52 -14.92 19.19 7.06
CA ALA A 52 -15.90 20.17 6.62
C ALA A 52 -15.21 21.35 5.93
N GLY A 53 -15.62 21.62 4.69
CA GLY A 53 -15.10 22.73 3.93
C GLY A 53 -13.74 22.52 3.29
N GLN A 54 -13.17 21.32 3.37
CA GLN A 54 -11.86 21.04 2.79
C GLN A 54 -11.93 19.85 1.85
N ARG A 55 -11.10 19.92 0.80
CA ARG A 55 -10.97 18.85 -0.14
C ARG A 55 -9.80 17.96 0.25
N PRO A 56 -9.87 16.64 -0.03
CA PRO A 56 -8.71 15.78 0.19
C PRO A 56 -7.54 16.24 -0.67
N GLN A 57 -6.35 16.21 -0.08
CA GLN A 57 -5.12 16.59 -0.77
C GLN A 57 -4.08 15.52 -0.57
N VAL A 58 -3.25 15.30 -1.59
CA VAL A 58 -2.12 14.39 -1.48
C VAL A 58 -1.09 15.02 -0.55
N LEU A 59 -0.85 14.36 0.57
CA LEU A 59 0.13 14.83 1.53
C LEU A 59 1.52 14.28 1.23
N ARG A 60 1.59 13.04 0.74
CA ARG A 60 2.84 12.38 0.46
C ARG A 60 2.64 11.34 -0.63
N ASN A 61 3.57 11.29 -1.57
CA ASN A 61 3.65 10.20 -2.52
C ASN A 61 4.60 9.15 -1.95
N LEU A 62 4.17 7.89 -1.99
CA LEU A 62 4.99 6.79 -1.54
C LEU A 62 5.94 6.37 -2.66
N THR A 63 7.03 5.72 -2.29
CA THR A 63 7.99 5.24 -3.27
C THR A 63 7.33 4.22 -4.18
N THR A 64 7.46 4.42 -5.47
CA THR A 64 6.99 3.43 -6.45
C THR A 64 8.09 2.40 -6.66
N THR A 65 7.75 1.15 -6.39
CA THR A 65 8.70 0.05 -6.55
C THR A 65 8.39 -0.69 -7.84
N ARG A 66 9.44 -0.92 -8.61
CA ARG A 66 9.32 -1.63 -9.88
C ARG A 66 9.42 -3.13 -9.62
N TYR A 67 8.49 -3.87 -10.19
CA TYR A 67 8.48 -5.33 -10.14
C TYR A 67 8.47 -5.85 -11.57
N ASN A 68 8.88 -7.09 -11.72
CA ASN A 68 8.89 -7.72 -13.02
C ASN A 68 8.40 -9.16 -12.83
N VAL A 69 7.16 -9.26 -12.36
CA VAL A 69 6.55 -10.54 -12.02
C VAL A 69 5.46 -10.86 -13.03
N GLU A 70 5.55 -12.02 -13.65
CA GLU A 70 4.54 -12.50 -14.57
C GLU A 70 3.67 -13.52 -13.88
N ILE A 71 2.36 -13.37 -14.00
CA ILE A 71 1.39 -14.26 -13.40
C ILE A 71 0.68 -15.01 -14.53
N PRO A 72 0.92 -16.32 -14.66
CA PRO A 72 0.26 -17.11 -15.71
C PRO A 72 -1.25 -17.12 -15.55
N ALA A 73 -1.94 -17.42 -16.63
CA ALA A 73 -3.39 -17.50 -16.63
C ALA A 73 -3.88 -18.50 -15.57
N GLY A 74 -4.87 -18.09 -14.80
CA GLY A 74 -5.47 -18.92 -13.78
C GLY A 74 -4.64 -19.11 -12.52
N GLN A 75 -3.53 -18.39 -12.38
CA GLN A 75 -2.66 -18.52 -11.20
C GLN A 75 -2.68 -17.28 -10.33
N SER A 76 -2.13 -17.41 -9.12
CA SER A 76 -2.06 -16.34 -8.15
C SER A 76 -0.62 -16.17 -7.68
N GLU A 77 -0.26 -14.92 -7.36
CA GLU A 77 1.05 -14.58 -6.82
C GLU A 77 0.90 -13.56 -5.71
N SER A 78 1.81 -13.61 -4.75
CA SER A 78 1.88 -12.64 -3.67
C SER A 78 3.14 -11.82 -3.81
N ILE A 79 3.02 -10.50 -3.67
CA ILE A 79 4.14 -9.59 -3.79
C ILE A 79 4.17 -8.70 -2.56
N SER A 80 5.33 -8.57 -1.95
CA SER A 80 5.52 -7.72 -0.78
C SER A 80 5.94 -6.33 -1.22
N TYR A 81 5.28 -5.32 -0.68
CA TYR A 81 5.60 -3.92 -0.91
C TYR A 81 5.81 -3.25 0.45
N SER A 82 6.92 -2.56 0.61
CA SER A 82 7.23 -1.89 1.87
C SER A 82 7.41 -0.40 1.65
N PHE A 83 6.96 0.37 2.62
CA PHE A 83 7.13 1.82 2.59
C PHE A 83 7.26 2.32 4.03
N ALA A 84 7.81 3.52 4.16
CA ALA A 84 7.96 4.15 5.47
C ALA A 84 7.48 5.59 5.39
N THR A 85 7.07 6.11 6.54
CA THR A 85 6.58 7.49 6.63
C THR A 85 7.33 8.24 7.73
N GLU A 86 7.36 9.57 7.56
CA GLU A 86 7.83 10.48 8.60
C GLU A 86 6.92 11.71 8.56
N LEU A 87 5.78 11.60 9.23
CA LEU A 87 4.75 12.61 9.22
C LEU A 87 4.28 12.87 10.64
N HIS A 88 3.61 13.97 10.86
CA HIS A 88 2.97 14.20 12.14
C HIS A 88 1.90 13.14 12.39
N PRO A 89 1.76 12.66 13.63
CA PRO A 89 0.70 11.69 13.95
C PRO A 89 -0.66 12.24 13.58
N GLN A 90 -1.37 11.51 12.73
CA GLN A 90 -2.69 11.93 12.24
C GLN A 90 -3.32 10.77 11.48
N ASP A 91 -4.60 10.88 11.24
CA ASP A 91 -5.29 9.94 10.37
C ASP A 91 -5.18 10.43 8.93
N LEU A 92 -4.86 9.52 8.05
CA LEU A 92 -4.73 9.80 6.62
C LEU A 92 -5.39 8.70 5.83
N LYS A 93 -5.70 9.00 4.58
CA LYS A 93 -6.23 8.00 3.67
C LYS A 93 -5.07 7.42 2.87
N LEU A 94 -4.89 6.12 2.98
CA LEU A 94 -3.83 5.41 2.26
C LEU A 94 -4.41 4.82 1.00
N ASN A 95 -3.82 5.18 -0.13
CA ASN A 95 -4.20 4.64 -1.42
C ASN A 95 -3.01 3.86 -1.98
N LEU A 96 -3.22 2.58 -2.24
CA LEU A 96 -2.21 1.73 -2.86
C LEU A 96 -2.74 1.21 -4.19
N ALA A 97 -1.87 1.21 -5.17
CA ALA A 97 -2.24 0.80 -6.52
C ALA A 97 -1.11 0.01 -7.15
N ALA A 98 -1.48 -0.85 -8.08
CA ALA A 98 -0.52 -1.62 -8.86
C ALA A 98 -0.76 -1.37 -10.33
N VAL A 99 0.31 -1.26 -11.10
CA VAL A 99 0.23 -1.19 -12.56
C VAL A 99 0.54 -2.57 -13.10
N VAL A 100 -0.42 -3.14 -13.82
CA VAL A 100 -0.26 -4.45 -14.45
C VAL A 100 -0.33 -4.28 -15.95
N THR A 101 0.35 -5.18 -16.67
CA THR A 101 0.41 -5.14 -18.12
C THR A 101 -0.16 -6.45 -18.66
N ASP A 102 -1.08 -6.35 -19.61
CA ASP A 102 -1.66 -7.55 -20.19
C ASP A 102 -0.72 -8.15 -21.24
N SER A 103 -1.15 -9.24 -21.88
CA SER A 103 -0.33 -9.95 -22.86
C SER A 103 -0.02 -9.11 -24.09
N GLU A 104 -0.80 -8.08 -24.34
CA GLU A 104 -0.60 -7.18 -25.48
C GLU A 104 0.30 -6.01 -25.14
N GLY A 105 0.75 -5.90 -23.89
CA GLY A 105 1.58 -4.81 -23.44
C GLY A 105 0.83 -3.58 -22.98
N THR A 106 -0.49 -3.67 -22.84
CA THR A 106 -1.30 -2.54 -22.42
C THR A 106 -1.28 -2.41 -20.88
N PRO A 107 -0.88 -1.26 -20.33
CA PRO A 107 -0.84 -1.10 -18.88
C PRO A 107 -2.20 -0.72 -18.32
N TYR A 108 -2.52 -1.27 -17.15
CA TYR A 108 -3.73 -0.93 -16.39
C TYR A 108 -3.34 -0.63 -14.96
N THR A 109 -4.03 0.33 -14.35
CA THR A 109 -3.85 0.64 -12.94
C THR A 109 -4.97 -0.02 -12.15
N LEU A 110 -4.59 -0.83 -11.17
CA LEU A 110 -5.53 -1.48 -10.27
C LEU A 110 -5.41 -0.82 -8.90
N GLN A 111 -6.51 -0.24 -8.44
CA GLN A 111 -6.54 0.30 -7.09
C GLN A 111 -6.69 -0.87 -6.12
N ALA A 112 -5.69 -1.08 -5.28
CA ALA A 112 -5.64 -2.24 -4.41
C ALA A 112 -6.15 -1.95 -3.01
N PHE A 113 -5.97 -0.72 -2.53
CA PHE A 113 -6.31 -0.37 -1.16
C PHE A 113 -6.64 1.12 -1.08
N ASN A 114 -7.68 1.46 -0.33
CA ASN A 114 -8.06 2.86 -0.15
C ASN A 114 -8.87 2.97 1.15
N GLU A 115 -8.16 3.09 2.27
CA GLU A 115 -8.80 3.19 3.59
C GLU A 115 -8.03 4.14 4.49
N THR A 116 -8.68 4.56 5.56
CA THR A 116 -8.07 5.43 6.55
C THR A 116 -7.08 4.65 7.41
N VAL A 117 -5.90 5.22 7.59
CA VAL A 117 -4.86 4.66 8.45
C VAL A 117 -4.41 5.73 9.43
N SER A 118 -3.74 5.33 10.50
CA SER A 118 -3.21 6.27 11.48
C SER A 118 -1.70 6.30 11.42
N VAL A 119 -1.13 7.50 11.34
CA VAL A 119 0.31 7.70 11.46
C VAL A 119 0.61 7.92 12.94
N VAL A 120 1.54 7.15 13.47
CA VAL A 120 1.90 7.21 14.89
C VAL A 120 3.41 7.32 15.04
N GLU A 121 3.83 7.87 16.17
CA GLU A 121 5.25 7.93 16.47
C GLU A 121 5.74 6.59 16.99
N ALA A 122 7.03 6.33 16.78
CA ALA A 122 7.66 5.16 17.33
C ALA A 122 7.64 5.23 18.85
N ASP A 123 7.34 4.11 19.48
CA ASP A 123 7.09 4.04 20.90
C ASP A 123 8.36 3.87 21.71
N THR A 124 9.41 4.58 21.35
CA THR A 124 10.70 4.41 21.99
C THR A 124 10.84 5.21 23.26
N SER A 125 10.11 6.29 23.36
CA SER A 125 10.22 7.15 24.55
C SER A 125 9.70 6.47 25.80
N ILE A 126 8.87 5.50 25.66
CA ILE A 126 8.33 4.78 26.78
C ILE A 126 9.37 3.99 27.51
N PHE A 127 10.41 3.63 26.84
CA PHE A 127 11.40 2.82 27.41
C PHE A 127 12.49 3.56 28.07
N ASP A 128 12.30 4.81 28.24
CA ASP A 128 13.27 5.54 28.94
C ASP A 128 13.12 5.23 30.39
N PRO A 129 13.66 4.32 30.87
CA PRO A 129 13.56 3.95 32.24
C PRO A 129 14.64 4.61 33.03
N GLN A 130 14.53 4.96 32.58
CA GLN A 130 15.02 5.18 33.03
C GLN A 130 15.10 5.43 33.61
N MET A 131 14.82 5.42 33.33
CA MET A 131 14.61 5.54 33.46
C MET A 131 14.91 5.74 34.12
#